data_183df684ddf3ea28968529cab7343fbb
#
_entry.id   183df684ddf3ea28968529cab7343fbb
#
_cell.length_a   1.000
_cell.length_b   1.000
_cell.length_c   1.000
_cell.angle_alpha   90.00
_cell.angle_beta   90.00
_cell.angle_gamma   90.00
#
_symmetry.space_group_name_H-M   'P 1'
#
loop_
_entity.id
_entity.type
_entity.pdbx_description
1 polymer ?
#
loop_
_entity_poly.entity_id
_entity_poly.type
_entity_poly.pdbx_seq_one_letter_code
_entity_poly.pdbx_strand_id
1 'polypeptide(L)'
;MSNFLLVAFGGSIGASTRYFFYLISKSFFASSYLFVNTLIINIIGSFLIGYLIVLIENKSFSQDFLKYFLVIGVLGSFTTFSAFSLETIELLANKKYLIAFFYIFLSLFLCLLFTFLGLNLNKLIN
;
A
#
# COMPACT_ATOMS: atom_id res chain seq x y z
N MET A 1 -7.87 -10.05 22.97
CA MET A 1 -6.41 -10.27 22.94
C MET A 1 -5.94 -10.94 21.65
N SER A 2 -6.65 -11.93 21.11
CA SER A 2 -6.25 -12.60 19.86
C SER A 2 -6.14 -11.65 18.65
N ASN A 3 -7.08 -10.71 18.48
CA ASN A 3 -7.09 -9.77 17.35
C ASN A 3 -5.91 -8.78 17.41
N PHE A 4 -5.53 -8.33 18.62
CA PHE A 4 -4.35 -7.50 18.81
C PHE A 4 -3.07 -8.23 18.39
N LEU A 5 -2.93 -9.51 18.73
CA LEU A 5 -1.79 -10.33 18.31
C LEU A 5 -1.78 -10.53 16.78
N LEU A 6 -2.93 -10.76 16.16
CA LEU A 6 -3.04 -10.85 14.70
C LEU A 6 -2.54 -9.56 14.02
N VAL A 7 -2.96 -8.39 14.53
CA VAL A 7 -2.49 -7.10 14.03
C VAL A 7 -0.99 -6.93 14.24
N ALA A 8 -0.46 -7.28 15.41
CA ALA A 8 0.96 -7.14 15.72
C ALA A 8 1.84 -8.01 14.82
N PHE A 9 1.50 -9.29 14.64
CA PHE A 9 2.21 -10.19 13.74
C PHE A 9 2.07 -9.77 12.27
N GLY A 10 0.85 -9.45 11.82
CA GLY A 10 0.63 -8.94 10.48
C GLY A 10 1.40 -7.64 10.23
N GLY A 11 1.40 -6.74 11.21
CA GLY A 11 2.11 -5.47 11.14
C GLY A 11 3.62 -5.64 11.00
N SER A 12 4.22 -6.57 11.73
CA SER A 12 5.66 -6.87 11.60
C SER A 12 6.00 -7.40 10.20
N ILE A 13 5.16 -8.27 9.63
CA ILE A 13 5.33 -8.79 8.27
C ILE A 13 5.18 -7.67 7.24
N GLY A 14 4.12 -6.86 7.35
CA GLY A 14 3.87 -5.76 6.40
C GLY A 14 5.00 -4.73 6.38
N ALA A 15 5.46 -4.30 7.55
CA ALA A 15 6.57 -3.36 7.68
C ALA A 15 7.90 -3.95 7.15
N SER A 16 8.19 -5.22 7.44
CA SER A 16 9.39 -5.92 6.95
C SER A 16 9.36 -6.08 5.44
N THR A 17 8.19 -6.43 4.87
CA THR A 17 8.00 -6.55 3.41
C THR A 17 8.20 -5.20 2.74
N ARG A 18 7.64 -4.10 3.27
CA ARG A 18 7.88 -2.75 2.76
C ARG A 18 9.37 -2.40 2.76
N TYR A 19 10.08 -2.68 3.85
CA TYR A 19 11.52 -2.43 3.94
C TYR A 19 12.32 -3.25 2.93
N PHE A 20 11.94 -4.51 2.71
CA PHE A 20 12.54 -5.37 1.70
C PHE A 20 12.36 -4.80 0.28
N PHE A 21 11.17 -4.32 -0.07
CA PHE A 21 10.93 -3.62 -1.35
C PHE A 21 11.78 -2.36 -1.48
N TYR A 22 11.96 -1.61 -0.39
CA TYR A 22 12.85 -0.44 -0.39
C TYR A 22 14.31 -0.83 -0.69
N LEU A 23 14.82 -1.90 -0.08
CA LEU A 23 16.18 -2.39 -0.33
C LEU A 23 16.38 -2.82 -1.81
N ILE A 24 15.41 -3.54 -2.36
CA ILE A 24 15.43 -3.91 -3.79
C ILE A 24 15.40 -2.68 -4.67
N SER A 25 14.50 -1.74 -4.42
CA SER A 25 14.37 -0.51 -5.20
C SER A 25 15.66 0.30 -5.22
N LYS A 26 16.40 0.31 -4.13
CA LYS A 26 17.70 0.98 -4.02
C LYS A 26 18.76 0.43 -4.97
N SER A 27 18.62 -0.83 -5.42
CA SER A 27 19.52 -1.44 -6.40
C SER A 27 19.17 -1.06 -7.83
N PHE A 28 17.92 -0.70 -8.11
CA PHE A 28 17.41 -0.42 -9.46
C PHE A 28 17.24 1.09 -9.73
N PHE A 29 16.91 1.87 -8.71
CA PHE A 29 16.65 3.30 -8.86
C PHE A 29 17.77 4.12 -8.19
N ALA A 30 18.18 5.20 -8.87
CA ALA A 30 18.98 6.22 -8.21
C ALA A 30 18.23 6.77 -6.99
N SER A 31 18.97 7.19 -5.95
CA SER A 31 18.39 7.71 -4.69
C SER A 31 17.35 8.82 -4.91
N SER A 32 17.49 9.58 -6.01
CA SER A 32 16.55 10.65 -6.39
C SER A 32 15.15 10.16 -6.79
N TYR A 33 14.96 8.87 -7.03
CA TYR A 33 13.71 8.29 -7.54
C TYR A 33 13.12 7.24 -6.60
N LEU A 34 13.58 7.16 -5.35
CA LEU A 34 13.07 6.18 -4.38
C LEU A 34 11.58 6.38 -4.04
N PHE A 35 11.03 7.57 -4.26
CA PHE A 35 9.59 7.83 -4.15
C PHE A 35 8.73 6.94 -5.09
N VAL A 36 9.30 6.44 -6.19
CA VAL A 36 8.62 5.49 -7.09
C VAL A 36 8.31 4.17 -6.36
N ASN A 37 9.19 3.74 -5.45
CA ASN A 37 8.95 2.56 -4.61
C ASN A 37 7.71 2.74 -3.72
N THR A 38 7.57 3.90 -3.07
CA THR A 38 6.40 4.23 -2.24
C THR A 38 5.12 4.24 -3.07
N LEU A 39 5.17 4.79 -4.29
CA LEU A 39 4.05 4.79 -5.22
C LEU A 39 3.61 3.34 -5.55
N ILE A 40 4.55 2.48 -5.94
CA ILE A 40 4.27 1.08 -6.31
C ILE A 40 3.67 0.31 -5.13
N ILE A 41 4.26 0.42 -3.94
CA ILE A 41 3.79 -0.23 -2.71
C ILE A 41 2.35 0.19 -2.38
N ASN A 42 2.06 1.49 -2.46
CA ASN A 42 0.73 2.02 -2.17
C ASN A 42 -0.31 1.57 -3.21
N ILE A 43 0.05 1.49 -4.50
CA ILE A 43 -0.83 0.96 -5.56
C ILE A 43 -1.14 -0.53 -5.32
N ILE A 44 -0.12 -1.34 -5.07
CA ILE A 44 -0.30 -2.78 -4.79
C ILE A 44 -1.18 -2.97 -3.55
N GLY A 45 -0.87 -2.27 -2.46
CA GLY A 45 -1.64 -2.35 -1.23
C GLY A 45 -3.10 -1.89 -1.40
N SER A 46 -3.33 -0.85 -2.20
CA SER A 46 -4.66 -0.33 -2.53
C SER A 46 -5.50 -1.34 -3.33
N PHE A 47 -4.89 -2.04 -4.28
CA PHE A 47 -5.58 -3.12 -4.98
C PHE A 47 -5.93 -4.28 -4.05
N LEU A 48 -4.96 -4.73 -3.26
CA LEU A 48 -5.14 -5.86 -2.35
C LEU A 48 -6.19 -5.57 -1.28
N ILE A 49 -6.24 -4.35 -0.72
CA ILE A 49 -7.25 -4.02 0.28
C ILE A 49 -8.67 -4.05 -0.33
N GLY A 50 -8.84 -3.51 -1.55
CA GLY A 50 -10.11 -3.59 -2.27
C GLY A 50 -10.56 -5.03 -2.49
N TYR A 51 -9.66 -5.90 -2.93
CA TYR A 51 -9.93 -7.33 -3.14
C TYR A 51 -10.26 -8.09 -1.85
N LEU A 52 -9.48 -7.89 -0.78
CA LEU A 52 -9.70 -8.57 0.50
C LEU A 52 -11.00 -8.16 1.19
N ILE A 53 -11.46 -6.92 1.04
CA ILE A 53 -12.76 -6.48 1.58
C ILE A 53 -13.90 -7.29 0.98
N VAL A 54 -13.86 -7.58 -0.32
CA VAL A 54 -14.88 -8.41 -0.98
C VAL A 54 -14.86 -9.86 -0.46
N LEU A 55 -13.66 -10.42 -0.20
CA LEU A 55 -13.56 -11.77 0.40
C LEU A 55 -14.13 -11.82 1.83
N ILE A 56 -13.96 -10.75 2.61
CA ILE A 56 -14.53 -10.63 3.95
C ILE A 56 -16.07 -10.59 3.86
N GLU A 57 -16.62 -9.78 2.97
CA GLU A 57 -18.08 -9.65 2.79
C GLU A 57 -18.72 -10.96 2.33
N ASN A 58 -18.07 -11.70 1.44
CA ASN A 58 -18.54 -12.99 0.92
C ASN A 58 -18.36 -14.17 1.89
N LYS A 59 -17.86 -13.93 3.11
CA LYS A 59 -17.65 -14.95 4.16
C LYS A 59 -16.81 -16.16 3.69
N SER A 60 -15.94 -15.97 2.70
CA SER A 60 -15.16 -17.04 2.07
C SER A 60 -14.07 -17.64 2.97
N PHE A 61 -13.68 -16.92 4.04
CA PHE A 61 -12.60 -17.31 4.97
C PHE A 61 -12.91 -16.84 6.40
N SER A 62 -12.05 -17.21 7.36
CA SER A 62 -12.08 -16.64 8.72
C SER A 62 -12.00 -15.10 8.65
N GLN A 63 -13.11 -14.44 8.96
CA GLN A 63 -13.25 -12.98 8.84
C GLN A 63 -12.25 -12.25 9.74
N ASP A 64 -11.99 -12.77 10.94
CA ASP A 64 -11.02 -12.18 11.87
C ASP A 64 -9.59 -12.23 11.32
N PHE A 65 -9.18 -13.35 10.72
CA PHE A 65 -7.87 -13.48 10.10
C PHE A 65 -7.72 -12.50 8.91
N LEU A 66 -8.67 -12.46 8.00
CA LEU A 66 -8.62 -11.56 6.85
C LEU A 66 -8.58 -10.10 7.30
N LYS A 67 -9.46 -9.73 8.24
CA LYS A 67 -9.60 -8.35 8.69
C LYS A 67 -8.41 -7.89 9.54
N TYR A 68 -8.09 -8.62 10.60
CA TYR A 68 -7.11 -8.16 11.58
C TYR A 68 -5.66 -8.48 11.16
N PHE A 69 -5.41 -9.66 10.62
CA PHE A 69 -4.06 -10.03 10.22
C PHE A 69 -3.69 -9.42 8.87
N LEU A 70 -4.50 -9.65 7.81
CA LEU A 70 -4.14 -9.18 6.45
C LEU A 70 -4.43 -7.70 6.24
N VAL A 71 -5.67 -7.24 6.47
CA VAL A 71 -6.04 -5.86 6.12
C VAL A 71 -5.41 -4.88 7.08
N ILE A 72 -5.66 -5.01 8.38
CA ILE A 72 -5.15 -4.04 9.38
C ILE A 72 -3.66 -4.25 9.63
N GLY A 73 -3.23 -5.49 9.84
CA GLY A 73 -1.83 -5.81 10.14
C GLY A 73 -0.93 -5.66 8.92
N VAL A 74 -1.02 -6.58 7.97
CA VAL A 74 -0.08 -6.64 6.84
C VAL A 74 -0.23 -5.41 5.94
N LEU A 75 -1.39 -5.16 5.35
CA LEU A 75 -1.57 -4.07 4.39
C LEU A 75 -1.49 -2.70 5.03
N GLY A 76 -2.03 -2.52 6.25
CA GLY A 76 -1.92 -1.27 7.01
C GLY A 76 -0.49 -0.87 7.33
N SER A 77 0.42 -1.84 7.49
CA SER A 77 1.86 -1.59 7.72
C SER A 77 2.70 -1.62 6.45
N PHE A 78 2.24 -2.32 5.41
CA PHE A 78 2.91 -2.37 4.10
C PHE A 78 2.78 -1.03 3.36
N THR A 79 1.59 -0.45 3.29
CA THR A 79 1.33 0.86 2.69
C THR A 79 1.77 2.00 3.62
N THR A 80 2.03 3.18 3.06
CA THR A 80 2.50 4.30 3.87
C THR A 80 2.14 5.65 3.28
N PHE A 81 1.35 6.42 4.03
CA PHE A 81 1.08 7.82 3.72
C PHE A 81 2.17 8.75 4.28
N SER A 82 2.81 8.38 5.37
CA SER A 82 3.86 9.19 6.00
C SER A 82 5.11 9.31 5.11
N ALA A 83 5.55 8.20 4.48
CA ALA A 83 6.64 8.25 3.52
C ALA A 83 6.28 9.10 2.29
N PHE A 84 5.07 8.92 1.71
CA PHE A 84 4.56 9.75 0.63
C PHE A 84 4.59 11.24 0.98
N SER A 85 4.15 11.62 2.19
CA SER A 85 4.14 13.01 2.65
C SER A 85 5.57 13.58 2.76
N LEU A 86 6.49 12.84 3.37
CA LEU A 86 7.89 13.25 3.51
C LEU A 86 8.56 13.45 2.13
N GLU A 87 8.46 12.45 1.26
CA GLU A 87 9.05 12.48 -0.09
C GLU A 87 8.48 13.62 -0.93
N THR A 88 7.19 13.92 -0.79
CA THR A 88 6.56 15.06 -1.47
C THR A 88 7.18 16.39 -1.02
N ILE A 89 7.35 16.59 0.30
CA ILE A 89 7.97 17.80 0.84
C ILE A 89 9.44 17.90 0.42
N GLU A 90 10.16 16.79 0.38
CA GLU A 90 11.56 16.74 -0.10
C GLU A 90 11.66 17.14 -1.59
N LEU A 91 10.75 16.66 -2.44
CA LEU A 91 10.69 17.06 -3.85
C LEU A 91 10.44 18.56 -4.00
N LEU A 92 9.52 19.13 -3.22
CA LEU A 92 9.22 20.57 -3.22
C LEU A 92 10.41 21.39 -2.71
N ALA A 93 11.06 20.97 -1.63
CA ALA A 93 12.24 21.63 -1.07
C ALA A 93 13.42 21.64 -2.06
N ASN A 94 13.55 20.59 -2.86
CA ASN A 94 14.54 20.48 -3.93
C ASN A 94 14.11 21.16 -5.25
N LYS A 95 13.04 21.97 -5.23
CA LYS A 95 12.49 22.70 -6.38
C LYS A 95 12.06 21.81 -7.56
N LYS A 96 11.80 20.54 -7.32
CA LYS A 96 11.30 19.56 -8.31
C LYS A 96 9.76 19.61 -8.40
N TYR A 97 9.21 20.79 -8.64
CA TYR A 97 7.76 21.06 -8.56
C TYR A 97 6.93 20.18 -9.49
N LEU A 98 7.37 19.98 -10.73
CA LEU A 98 6.66 19.17 -11.70
C LEU A 98 6.59 17.68 -11.29
N ILE A 99 7.71 17.15 -10.78
CA ILE A 99 7.77 15.77 -10.28
C ILE A 99 6.88 15.62 -9.04
N ALA A 100 6.92 16.57 -8.11
CA ALA A 100 6.07 16.56 -6.92
C ALA A 100 4.57 16.58 -7.32
N PHE A 101 4.18 17.42 -8.28
CA PHE A 101 2.80 17.48 -8.78
C PHE A 101 2.35 16.14 -9.36
N PHE A 102 3.12 15.55 -10.26
CA PHE A 102 2.78 14.24 -10.82
C PHE A 102 2.79 13.13 -9.79
N TYR A 103 3.72 13.15 -8.83
CA TYR A 103 3.77 12.18 -7.75
C TYR A 103 2.52 12.22 -6.88
N ILE A 104 2.06 13.42 -6.47
CA ILE A 104 0.81 13.60 -5.73
C ILE A 104 -0.38 13.10 -6.54
N PHE A 105 -0.51 13.59 -7.78
CA PHE A 105 -1.64 13.25 -8.64
C PHE A 105 -1.73 11.74 -8.92
N LEU A 106 -0.62 11.12 -9.34
CA LEU A 106 -0.58 9.69 -9.65
C LEU A 106 -0.80 8.84 -8.40
N SER A 107 -0.25 9.23 -7.24
CA SER A 107 -0.46 8.50 -5.98
C SER A 107 -1.95 8.48 -5.63
N LEU A 108 -2.62 9.61 -5.62
CA LEU A 108 -4.05 9.67 -5.30
C LEU A 108 -4.90 8.96 -6.35
N PHE A 109 -4.69 9.27 -7.63
CA PHE A 109 -5.49 8.72 -8.71
C PHE A 109 -5.34 7.20 -8.82
N LEU A 110 -4.09 6.70 -8.87
CA LEU A 110 -3.84 5.26 -9.04
C LEU A 110 -4.26 4.46 -7.80
N CYS A 111 -4.00 4.94 -6.58
CA CYS A 111 -4.44 4.22 -5.39
C CYS A 111 -5.97 4.08 -5.34
N LEU A 112 -6.72 5.14 -5.63
CA LEU A 112 -8.18 5.08 -5.70
C LEU A 112 -8.67 4.17 -6.83
N LEU A 113 -8.08 4.28 -8.01
CA LEU A 113 -8.41 3.44 -9.16
C LEU A 113 -8.17 1.95 -8.85
N PHE A 114 -7.01 1.61 -8.30
CA PHE A 114 -6.66 0.22 -7.99
C PHE A 114 -7.47 -0.35 -6.82
N THR A 115 -7.85 0.46 -5.83
CA THR A 115 -8.84 0.04 -4.81
C THR A 115 -10.18 -0.29 -5.46
N PHE A 116 -10.66 0.57 -6.36
CA PHE A 116 -11.90 0.33 -7.10
C PHE A 116 -11.83 -0.93 -7.97
N LEU A 117 -10.72 -1.16 -8.66
CA LEU A 117 -10.50 -2.39 -9.43
C LEU A 117 -10.49 -3.63 -8.54
N GLY A 118 -9.82 -3.56 -7.38
CA GLY A 118 -9.81 -4.65 -6.40
C GLY A 118 -11.23 -5.00 -5.90
N LEU A 119 -12.04 -3.99 -5.57
CA LEU A 119 -13.43 -4.17 -5.15
C LEU A 119 -14.31 -4.80 -6.21
N ASN A 120 -14.06 -4.52 -7.49
CA ASN A 120 -14.89 -5.02 -8.58
C ASN A 120 -14.35 -6.28 -9.26
N LEU A 121 -13.19 -6.79 -8.83
CA LEU A 121 -12.55 -7.95 -9.48
C LEU A 121 -13.48 -9.17 -9.57
N ASN A 122 -14.22 -9.47 -8.50
CA ASN A 122 -15.17 -10.57 -8.50
C ASN A 122 -16.35 -10.37 -9.48
N LYS A 123 -16.73 -9.13 -9.76
CA LYS A 123 -17.78 -8.81 -10.76
C LYS A 123 -17.28 -8.92 -12.20
N LEU A 124 -15.96 -8.86 -12.39
CA LEU A 124 -15.32 -8.96 -13.71
C LEU A 124 -15.02 -10.42 -14.08
N ILE A 125 -14.95 -11.30 -13.06
CA ILE A 125 -14.64 -12.73 -13.25
C ILE A 125 -15.91 -13.60 -13.32
N ASN A 126 -17.03 -13.13 -12.77
CA ASN A 126 -18.36 -13.77 -12.83
C ASN A 126 -19.26 -13.06 -13.84
#